data_b4bb0855d30b6b0e80b682e83e5b2362
#
_entry.id   b4bb0855d30b6b0e80b682e83e5b2362
#
_cell.length_a   1.000
_cell.length_b   1.000
_cell.length_c   1.000
_cell.angle_alpha   90.00
_cell.angle_beta   90.00
_cell.angle_gamma   90.00
#
_symmetry.space_group_name_H-M   'P 1'
#
loop_
_entity.id
_entity.type
_entity.pdbx_description
1 polymer ?
#
loop_
_entity_poly.entity_id
_entity_poly.type
_entity_poly.pdbx_seq_one_letter_code
_entity_poly.pdbx_strand_id
1 'polypeptide(L)'
;MGNTRTVLEERGVISLAKKRGFSAVVLEELDRTGWREIQSPGLHWSRGFFIASIFAQADRVIQTCCLKTHRFGGHFTLSLKNSVGLIAKRVPGVNYDFMGELHSSPHQRLMIAEINKFYRTDLIVMDAVDGFSTGGPDKGKLIHPGVMIAGSDRVAIDAVGVALLRSYGTMHDVTEGRIFEQEQIARAADLGIGVASAAEIHLVPLDTGAELIAARIQEQLDTDQ
;
A
#
# COMPACT_ATOMS: atom_id res chain seq x y z
N MET A 1 -11.97 -14.69 1.98
CA MET A 1 -11.78 -13.36 2.65
C MET A 1 -12.85 -13.20 3.69
N GLY A 2 -12.50 -12.70 4.89
CA GLY A 2 -13.47 -12.39 5.93
C GLY A 2 -14.38 -11.22 5.55
N ASN A 3 -15.49 -11.07 6.24
CA ASN A 3 -16.37 -9.93 6.14
C ASN A 3 -15.71 -8.74 6.84
N THR A 4 -15.53 -7.63 6.14
CA THR A 4 -14.82 -6.44 6.65
C THR A 4 -15.51 -5.85 7.89
N ARG A 5 -16.84 -5.79 7.91
CA ARG A 5 -17.59 -5.31 9.07
C ARG A 5 -17.31 -6.14 10.31
N THR A 6 -17.41 -7.47 10.19
CA THR A 6 -17.12 -8.39 11.31
C THR A 6 -15.73 -8.14 11.89
N VAL A 7 -14.71 -8.01 11.02
CA VAL A 7 -13.34 -7.75 11.47
C VAL A 7 -13.23 -6.39 12.20
N LEU A 8 -13.87 -5.34 11.68
CA LEU A 8 -13.85 -4.02 12.32
C LEU A 8 -14.58 -4.02 13.66
N GLU A 9 -15.65 -4.80 13.81
CA GLU A 9 -16.37 -4.97 15.06
C GLU A 9 -15.54 -5.74 16.09
N GLU A 10 -14.99 -6.89 15.71
CA GLU A 10 -14.14 -7.73 16.56
C GLU A 10 -12.87 -6.98 17.03
N ARG A 11 -12.32 -6.11 16.19
CA ARG A 11 -11.16 -5.28 16.51
C ARG A 11 -11.52 -4.00 17.26
N GLY A 12 -12.79 -3.79 17.57
CA GLY A 12 -13.27 -2.63 18.31
C GLY A 12 -13.26 -1.30 17.53
N VAL A 13 -12.97 -1.31 16.23
CA VAL A 13 -12.89 -0.09 15.40
C VAL A 13 -14.23 0.62 15.32
N ILE A 14 -15.33 -0.12 15.11
CA ILE A 14 -16.68 0.46 15.05
C ILE A 14 -17.05 1.11 16.38
N SER A 15 -16.77 0.46 17.51
CA SER A 15 -17.05 1.02 18.83
C SER A 15 -16.18 2.25 19.15
N LEU A 16 -14.92 2.23 18.73
CA LEU A 16 -14.02 3.37 18.87
C LEU A 16 -14.50 4.57 18.03
N ALA A 17 -14.89 4.33 16.77
CA ALA A 17 -15.45 5.37 15.90
C ALA A 17 -16.64 6.04 16.56
N LYS A 18 -17.62 5.27 17.04
CA LYS A 18 -18.77 5.79 17.76
C LYS A 18 -18.39 6.59 19.01
N LYS A 19 -17.44 6.06 19.83
CA LYS A 19 -16.96 6.73 21.05
C LYS A 19 -16.25 8.05 20.75
N ARG A 20 -15.56 8.16 19.61
CA ARG A 20 -14.77 9.31 19.21
C ARG A 20 -15.53 10.29 18.29
N GLY A 21 -16.76 9.96 17.89
CA GLY A 21 -17.60 10.83 17.08
C GLY A 21 -17.24 10.91 15.60
N PHE A 22 -16.62 9.87 15.03
CA PHE A 22 -16.37 9.78 13.58
C PHE A 22 -17.08 8.59 12.94
N SER A 23 -17.31 8.65 11.63
CA SER A 23 -18.01 7.60 10.89
C SER A 23 -17.03 6.51 10.45
N ALA A 24 -17.42 5.25 10.64
CA ALA A 24 -16.73 4.11 10.03
C ALA A 24 -17.51 3.67 8.78
N VAL A 25 -16.90 3.77 7.61
CA VAL A 25 -17.49 3.36 6.33
C VAL A 25 -16.91 2.03 5.90
N VAL A 26 -17.77 1.03 5.73
CA VAL A 26 -17.40 -0.28 5.21
C VAL A 26 -17.63 -0.27 3.70
N LEU A 27 -16.57 -0.22 2.91
CA LEU A 27 -16.67 -0.03 1.46
C LEU A 27 -17.47 -1.16 0.76
N GLU A 28 -17.39 -2.40 1.26
CA GLU A 28 -18.13 -3.54 0.71
C GLU A 28 -19.67 -3.38 0.81
N GLU A 29 -20.16 -2.43 1.63
CA GLU A 29 -21.58 -2.16 1.84
C GLU A 29 -22.10 -0.97 1.01
N LEU A 30 -21.22 -0.33 0.24
CA LEU A 30 -21.60 0.76 -0.65
C LEU A 30 -22.53 0.24 -1.76
N ASP A 31 -23.56 1.00 -2.06
CA ASP A 31 -24.38 0.81 -3.25
C ASP A 31 -23.62 1.21 -4.53
N ARG A 32 -24.28 1.07 -5.70
CA ARG A 32 -23.65 1.41 -6.99
C ARG A 32 -23.19 2.87 -7.07
N THR A 33 -23.86 3.80 -6.41
CA THR A 33 -23.55 5.23 -6.46
C THR A 33 -22.31 5.59 -5.62
N GLY A 34 -21.96 4.76 -4.66
CA GLY A 34 -20.74 4.89 -3.85
C GLY A 34 -19.45 4.57 -4.62
N TRP A 35 -19.54 4.12 -5.87
CA TRP A 35 -18.41 3.70 -6.70
C TRP A 35 -18.29 4.53 -7.97
N ARG A 36 -17.08 5.02 -8.24
CA ARG A 36 -16.72 5.70 -9.49
C ARG A 36 -15.99 4.72 -10.41
N GLU A 37 -16.49 4.59 -11.64
CA GLU A 37 -15.86 3.78 -12.68
C GLU A 37 -14.62 4.49 -13.23
N ILE A 38 -13.55 3.74 -13.37
CA ILE A 38 -12.30 4.16 -13.99
C ILE A 38 -12.08 3.33 -15.24
N GLN A 39 -12.14 3.99 -16.38
CA GLN A 39 -11.73 3.43 -17.66
C GLN A 39 -10.61 4.31 -18.21
N SER A 40 -9.41 3.76 -18.32
CA SER A 40 -8.26 4.51 -18.81
C SER A 40 -7.46 3.65 -19.79
N PRO A 41 -7.30 4.08 -21.03
CA PRO A 41 -6.41 3.41 -21.98
C PRO A 41 -4.98 3.34 -21.43
N GLY A 42 -4.31 2.22 -21.66
CA GLY A 42 -2.91 2.02 -21.21
C GLY A 42 -2.76 1.52 -19.78
N LEU A 43 -3.87 1.19 -19.09
CA LEU A 43 -3.82 0.42 -17.85
C LEU A 43 -3.83 -1.09 -18.15
N HIS A 44 -3.36 -1.87 -17.18
CA HIS A 44 -3.35 -3.34 -17.26
C HIS A 44 -4.67 -3.97 -16.80
N TRP A 45 -5.65 -3.18 -16.40
CA TRP A 45 -7.01 -3.60 -16.05
C TRP A 45 -7.83 -3.81 -17.34
N SER A 46 -8.30 -5.04 -17.57
CA SER A 46 -8.96 -5.40 -18.86
C SER A 46 -10.29 -4.66 -19.10
N ARG A 47 -10.99 -4.27 -18.03
CA ARG A 47 -12.26 -3.55 -18.06
C ARG A 47 -12.24 -2.26 -17.25
N GLY A 48 -11.04 -1.75 -16.91
CA GLY A 48 -10.92 -0.74 -15.88
C GLY A 48 -11.29 -1.28 -14.49
N PHE A 49 -11.65 -0.42 -13.57
CA PHE A 49 -12.04 -0.80 -12.21
C PHE A 49 -12.94 0.25 -11.59
N PHE A 50 -13.48 -0.06 -10.40
CA PHE A 50 -14.28 0.88 -9.63
C PHE A 50 -13.56 1.24 -8.34
N ILE A 51 -13.40 2.54 -8.09
CA ILE A 51 -12.84 3.10 -6.86
C ILE A 51 -13.94 3.74 -6.02
N ALA A 52 -13.86 3.61 -4.69
CA ALA A 52 -14.85 4.23 -3.81
C ALA A 52 -14.82 5.76 -3.94
N SER A 53 -15.99 6.35 -4.23
CA SER A 53 -16.14 7.78 -4.51
C SER A 53 -15.76 8.68 -3.33
N ILE A 54 -15.85 8.18 -2.10
CA ILE A 54 -15.53 8.92 -0.87
C ILE A 54 -14.11 9.49 -0.88
N PHE A 55 -13.15 8.82 -1.53
CA PHE A 55 -11.76 9.30 -1.62
C PHE A 55 -11.58 10.50 -2.55
N ALA A 56 -12.46 10.66 -3.54
CA ALA A 56 -12.48 11.84 -4.39
C ALA A 56 -13.20 13.04 -3.74
N GLN A 57 -14.01 12.78 -2.73
CA GLN A 57 -14.82 13.78 -2.02
C GLN A 57 -14.17 14.27 -0.73
N ALA A 58 -13.17 13.53 -0.21
CA ALA A 58 -12.48 13.87 1.02
C ALA A 58 -11.56 15.09 0.82
N ASP A 59 -11.61 16.05 1.76
CA ASP A 59 -10.71 17.21 1.79
C ASP A 59 -9.26 16.77 2.01
N ARG A 60 -9.05 15.74 2.84
CA ARG A 60 -7.75 15.15 3.16
C ARG A 60 -7.86 13.64 3.28
N VAL A 61 -6.84 12.93 2.81
CA VAL A 61 -6.72 11.49 2.93
C VAL A 61 -5.44 11.13 3.69
N ILE A 62 -5.61 10.49 4.85
CA ILE A 62 -4.52 9.88 5.60
C ILE A 62 -4.58 8.38 5.34
N GLN A 63 -3.48 7.82 4.87
CA GLN A 63 -3.36 6.40 4.60
C GLN A 63 -2.50 5.74 5.68
N THR A 64 -2.97 4.62 6.25
CA THR A 64 -2.18 3.80 7.16
C THR A 64 -1.90 2.44 6.54
N CYS A 65 -0.64 2.01 6.61
CA CYS A 65 -0.21 0.71 6.10
C CYS A 65 0.76 0.04 7.09
N CYS A 66 1.08 -1.24 6.85
CA CYS A 66 2.00 -2.00 7.68
C CYS A 66 3.16 -2.52 6.82
N LEU A 67 4.35 -2.63 7.44
CA LEU A 67 5.55 -3.20 6.82
C LEU A 67 5.42 -4.72 6.67
N LYS A 68 5.31 -5.24 5.45
CA LYS A 68 5.26 -6.69 5.22
C LYS A 68 5.48 -7.11 3.78
N THR A 69 6.03 -8.30 3.63
CA THR A 69 6.08 -9.05 2.36
C THR A 69 4.71 -9.63 1.98
N HIS A 70 4.60 -10.16 0.76
CA HIS A 70 3.34 -10.71 0.25
C HIS A 70 3.59 -11.90 -0.70
N ARG A 71 3.41 -13.13 -0.20
CA ARG A 71 3.66 -14.39 -0.91
C ARG A 71 2.74 -14.70 -2.10
N PHE A 72 1.66 -13.94 -2.28
CA PHE A 72 0.69 -14.16 -3.37
C PHE A 72 0.95 -13.21 -4.56
N GLY A 73 2.19 -13.17 -5.06
CA GLY A 73 2.58 -12.41 -6.25
C GLY A 73 2.76 -10.89 -6.05
N GLY A 74 2.40 -10.35 -4.89
CA GLY A 74 2.53 -8.91 -4.62
C GLY A 74 3.92 -8.49 -4.12
N HIS A 75 4.83 -9.41 -3.86
CA HIS A 75 6.17 -9.25 -3.31
C HIS A 75 6.18 -8.54 -1.93
N PHE A 76 5.61 -7.37 -1.82
CA PHE A 76 5.44 -6.62 -0.58
C PHE A 76 4.07 -5.91 -0.51
N THR A 77 3.66 -5.56 0.69
CA THR A 77 2.45 -4.78 0.96
C THR A 77 2.83 -3.61 1.84
N LEU A 78 2.79 -2.41 1.27
CA LEU A 78 3.13 -1.14 1.89
C LEU A 78 2.08 -0.10 1.47
N SER A 79 2.47 1.15 1.20
CA SER A 79 1.56 2.23 0.85
C SER A 79 0.85 2.01 -0.51
N LEU A 80 1.59 1.73 -1.58
CA LEU A 80 1.00 1.56 -2.92
C LEU A 80 -0.04 0.43 -2.93
N LYS A 81 0.30 -0.74 -2.36
CA LYS A 81 -0.62 -1.88 -2.33
C LYS A 81 -1.80 -1.69 -1.37
N ASN A 82 -1.68 -0.81 -0.37
CA ASN A 82 -2.78 -0.49 0.53
C ASN A 82 -3.99 0.08 -0.23
N SER A 83 -3.75 0.75 -1.36
CA SER A 83 -4.78 1.27 -2.27
C SER A 83 -5.70 0.21 -2.87
N VAL A 84 -5.32 -1.07 -2.87
CA VAL A 84 -6.17 -2.18 -3.31
C VAL A 84 -7.46 -2.25 -2.50
N GLY A 85 -7.42 -1.84 -1.23
CA GLY A 85 -8.61 -1.75 -0.38
C GLY A 85 -9.67 -0.74 -0.85
N LEU A 86 -9.30 0.20 -1.73
CA LEU A 86 -10.21 1.21 -2.29
C LEU A 86 -10.99 0.72 -3.51
N ILE A 87 -10.57 -0.42 -4.08
CA ILE A 87 -11.16 -0.99 -5.29
C ILE A 87 -12.32 -1.89 -4.90
N ALA A 88 -13.42 -1.76 -5.62
CA ALA A 88 -14.54 -2.66 -5.47
C ALA A 88 -14.13 -4.10 -5.81
N LYS A 89 -14.41 -5.04 -4.94
CA LYS A 89 -14.34 -6.45 -5.29
C LYS A 89 -15.43 -6.79 -6.31
N ARG A 90 -16.63 -6.34 -6.02
CA ARG A 90 -17.83 -6.42 -6.87
C ARG A 90 -18.63 -5.13 -6.70
N VAL A 91 -19.30 -4.72 -7.75
CA VAL A 91 -20.19 -3.55 -7.72
C VAL A 91 -21.61 -4.03 -7.96
N PRO A 92 -22.62 -3.56 -7.20
CA PRO A 92 -24.01 -3.90 -7.46
C PRO A 92 -24.40 -3.61 -8.91
N GLY A 93 -25.01 -4.60 -9.58
CA GLY A 93 -25.39 -4.51 -10.99
C GLY A 93 -24.26 -4.74 -12.00
N VAL A 94 -23.01 -4.97 -11.57
CA VAL A 94 -21.88 -5.33 -12.43
C VAL A 94 -21.46 -6.76 -12.17
N ASN A 95 -21.63 -7.64 -13.16
CA ASN A 95 -21.24 -9.05 -13.02
C ASN A 95 -19.76 -9.24 -13.36
N TYR A 96 -18.88 -8.76 -12.47
CA TYR A 96 -17.43 -8.91 -12.61
C TYR A 96 -16.73 -8.96 -11.26
N ASP A 97 -15.66 -9.76 -11.15
CA ASP A 97 -14.80 -9.85 -9.95
C ASP A 97 -13.46 -9.16 -10.20
N PHE A 98 -13.38 -7.88 -9.83
CA PHE A 98 -12.18 -7.06 -10.01
C PHE A 98 -11.00 -7.56 -9.17
N MET A 99 -11.25 -8.14 -7.99
CA MET A 99 -10.19 -8.72 -7.16
C MET A 99 -9.71 -10.06 -7.73
N GLY A 100 -10.60 -10.83 -8.34
CA GLY A 100 -10.24 -12.03 -9.10
C GLY A 100 -9.29 -11.70 -10.25
N GLU A 101 -9.61 -10.67 -11.03
CA GLU A 101 -8.73 -10.18 -12.10
C GLU A 101 -7.36 -9.79 -11.55
N LEU A 102 -7.30 -8.93 -10.53
CA LEU A 102 -6.05 -8.47 -9.94
C LEU A 102 -5.16 -9.64 -9.48
N HIS A 103 -5.73 -10.61 -8.77
CA HIS A 103 -4.95 -11.71 -8.20
C HIS A 103 -4.54 -12.78 -9.20
N SER A 104 -5.20 -12.88 -10.34
CA SER A 104 -4.84 -13.82 -11.42
C SER A 104 -3.99 -13.20 -12.52
N SER A 105 -3.80 -11.88 -12.52
CA SER A 105 -3.06 -11.17 -13.55
C SER A 105 -1.55 -11.35 -13.41
N PRO A 106 -0.80 -11.62 -14.50
CA PRO A 106 0.66 -11.54 -14.50
C PRO A 106 1.16 -10.10 -14.27
N HIS A 107 0.32 -9.10 -14.46
CA HIS A 107 0.60 -7.69 -14.27
C HIS A 107 0.12 -7.13 -12.93
N GLN A 108 -0.08 -7.99 -11.93
CA GLN A 108 -0.64 -7.61 -10.62
C GLN A 108 0.04 -6.38 -10.02
N ARG A 109 1.38 -6.32 -10.03
CA ARG A 109 2.15 -5.22 -9.43
C ARG A 109 2.00 -3.90 -10.19
N LEU A 110 1.92 -3.96 -11.51
CA LEU A 110 1.62 -2.79 -12.36
C LEU A 110 0.20 -2.28 -12.10
N MET A 111 -0.78 -3.19 -12.02
CA MET A 111 -2.17 -2.86 -11.71
C MET A 111 -2.32 -2.20 -10.33
N ILE A 112 -1.56 -2.67 -9.32
CA ILE A 112 -1.52 -2.06 -7.99
C ILE A 112 -1.02 -0.61 -8.06
N ALA A 113 0.08 -0.36 -8.76
CA ALA A 113 0.61 0.98 -8.94
C ALA A 113 -0.41 1.92 -9.61
N GLU A 114 -1.08 1.44 -10.64
CA GLU A 114 -2.06 2.19 -11.44
C GLU A 114 -3.27 2.71 -10.65
N ILE A 115 -3.72 1.99 -9.62
CA ILE A 115 -4.79 2.44 -8.72
C ILE A 115 -4.47 3.81 -8.13
N ASN A 116 -3.21 4.01 -7.76
CA ASN A 116 -2.74 5.19 -7.05
C ASN A 116 -2.80 6.50 -7.85
N LYS A 117 -3.03 6.42 -9.16
CA LYS A 117 -3.25 7.60 -10.03
C LYS A 117 -4.61 8.28 -9.81
N PHE A 118 -5.58 7.59 -9.22
CA PHE A 118 -6.99 7.99 -9.25
C PHE A 118 -7.53 8.53 -7.92
N TYR A 119 -6.66 8.67 -6.93
CA TYR A 119 -6.98 9.34 -5.67
C TYR A 119 -5.75 10.03 -5.10
N ARG A 120 -5.99 11.01 -4.26
CA ARG A 120 -4.95 11.77 -3.57
C ARG A 120 -4.70 11.18 -2.18
N THR A 121 -3.46 11.26 -1.72
CA THR A 121 -3.07 11.00 -0.32
C THR A 121 -2.26 12.19 0.17
N ASP A 122 -2.59 12.71 1.34
CA ASP A 122 -1.94 13.87 1.94
C ASP A 122 -0.87 13.45 2.98
N LEU A 123 -1.11 12.33 3.65
CA LEU A 123 -0.18 11.75 4.63
C LEU A 123 -0.25 10.22 4.58
N ILE A 124 0.90 9.59 4.61
CA ILE A 124 1.03 8.14 4.80
C ILE A 124 1.72 7.89 6.14
N VAL A 125 1.20 6.95 6.90
CA VAL A 125 1.83 6.44 8.12
C VAL A 125 1.99 4.94 7.98
N MET A 126 3.23 4.46 7.95
CA MET A 126 3.56 3.05 7.91
C MET A 126 3.94 2.56 9.30
N ASP A 127 3.18 1.61 9.80
CA ASP A 127 3.53 0.85 11.00
C ASP A 127 4.63 -0.15 10.63
N ALA A 128 5.82 0.10 11.16
CA ALA A 128 6.99 -0.75 11.11
C ALA A 128 7.51 -1.05 12.53
N VAL A 129 6.62 -1.04 13.54
CA VAL A 129 6.95 -1.55 14.88
C VAL A 129 7.25 -3.04 14.77
N ASP A 130 6.34 -3.78 14.13
CA ASP A 130 6.51 -5.17 13.75
C ASP A 130 6.26 -5.33 12.24
N GLY A 131 6.89 -6.35 11.62
CA GLY A 131 6.67 -6.63 10.21
C GLY A 131 6.95 -8.08 9.84
N PHE A 132 6.56 -8.47 8.62
CA PHE A 132 6.95 -9.75 8.05
C PHE A 132 8.00 -9.55 6.97
N SER A 133 9.23 -10.05 7.19
CA SER A 133 10.31 -9.98 6.20
C SER A 133 10.23 -11.09 5.15
N THR A 134 9.51 -12.18 5.43
CA THR A 134 9.22 -13.25 4.46
C THR A 134 7.80 -13.76 4.66
N GLY A 135 7.21 -14.36 3.63
CA GLY A 135 5.84 -14.89 3.70
C GLY A 135 4.79 -13.79 3.53
N GLY A 136 4.23 -13.28 4.62
CA GLY A 136 3.15 -12.29 4.56
C GLY A 136 1.97 -12.69 3.66
N PRO A 137 0.84 -12.04 3.76
CA PRO A 137 0.54 -10.90 4.63
C PRO A 137 0.07 -11.26 6.05
N ASP A 138 -0.23 -12.55 6.32
CA ASP A 138 -0.85 -13.06 7.55
C ASP A 138 0.05 -14.01 8.35
N LYS A 139 1.07 -14.58 7.70
CA LYS A 139 2.05 -15.50 8.29
C LYS A 139 3.41 -15.27 7.64
N GLY A 140 4.47 -15.32 8.42
CA GLY A 140 5.83 -15.15 7.90
C GLY A 140 6.87 -15.03 9.00
N LYS A 141 8.10 -14.73 8.62
CA LYS A 141 9.18 -14.42 9.56
C LYS A 141 8.95 -13.02 10.13
N LEU A 142 8.65 -12.95 11.42
CA LEU A 142 8.46 -11.69 12.12
C LEU A 142 9.80 -10.97 12.30
N ILE A 143 9.77 -9.66 12.12
CA ILE A 143 10.87 -8.73 12.43
C ILE A 143 10.33 -7.59 13.28
N HIS A 144 11.21 -6.95 14.07
CA HIS A 144 10.88 -5.92 15.04
C HIS A 144 11.72 -4.66 14.81
N PRO A 145 11.47 -3.88 13.75
CA PRO A 145 12.19 -2.62 13.53
C PRO A 145 11.94 -1.58 14.63
N GLY A 146 10.74 -1.59 15.24
CA GLY A 146 10.40 -0.72 16.36
C GLY A 146 10.17 0.75 15.98
N VAL A 147 9.82 1.04 14.71
CA VAL A 147 9.66 2.42 14.20
C VAL A 147 8.30 2.64 13.52
N MET A 148 7.88 3.90 13.54
CA MET A 148 6.81 4.41 12.67
C MET A 148 7.45 5.27 11.59
N ILE A 149 7.01 5.12 10.35
CA ILE A 149 7.52 5.88 9.20
C ILE A 149 6.37 6.69 8.61
N ALA A 150 6.58 7.99 8.40
CA ALA A 150 5.57 8.86 7.84
C ALA A 150 6.14 9.71 6.70
N GLY A 151 5.29 10.04 5.72
CA GLY A 151 5.64 10.90 4.60
C GLY A 151 4.42 11.23 3.75
N SER A 152 4.58 12.09 2.77
CA SER A 152 3.51 12.48 1.84
C SER A 152 3.61 11.79 0.47
N ASP A 153 4.72 11.11 0.20
CA ASP A 153 5.00 10.44 -1.07
C ASP A 153 4.89 8.91 -0.91
N ARG A 154 3.96 8.29 -1.66
CA ARG A 154 3.70 6.85 -1.59
C ARG A 154 4.84 6.01 -2.15
N VAL A 155 5.53 6.53 -3.17
CA VAL A 155 6.68 5.84 -3.80
C VAL A 155 7.86 5.86 -2.85
N ALA A 156 8.14 7.00 -2.22
CA ALA A 156 9.19 7.12 -1.21
C ALA A 156 8.92 6.18 -0.01
N ILE A 157 7.69 6.12 0.49
CA ILE A 157 7.32 5.21 1.60
C ILE A 157 7.51 3.74 1.21
N ASP A 158 7.15 3.34 -0.01
CA ASP A 158 7.37 1.98 -0.48
C ASP A 158 8.86 1.67 -0.68
N ALA A 159 9.64 2.59 -1.25
CA ALA A 159 11.09 2.43 -1.40
C ALA A 159 11.80 2.29 -0.04
N VAL A 160 11.46 3.13 0.93
CA VAL A 160 11.95 3.07 2.32
C VAL A 160 11.54 1.74 2.99
N GLY A 161 10.30 1.30 2.79
CA GLY A 161 9.82 0.02 3.31
C GLY A 161 10.54 -1.18 2.71
N VAL A 162 10.81 -1.19 1.40
CA VAL A 162 11.62 -2.22 0.72
C VAL A 162 13.05 -2.21 1.25
N ALA A 163 13.68 -1.05 1.37
CA ALA A 163 15.01 -0.89 1.96
C ALA A 163 15.06 -1.49 3.38
N LEU A 164 14.06 -1.18 4.20
CA LEU A 164 13.95 -1.72 5.56
C LEU A 164 13.77 -3.25 5.56
N LEU A 165 12.92 -3.81 4.70
CA LEU A 165 12.79 -5.27 4.54
C LEU A 165 14.10 -5.93 4.13
N ARG A 166 14.85 -5.36 3.18
CA ARG A 166 16.17 -5.84 2.74
C ARG A 166 17.16 -5.87 3.89
N SER A 167 17.21 -4.84 4.73
CA SER A 167 18.14 -4.72 5.86
C SER A 167 17.92 -5.79 6.94
N TYR A 168 16.74 -6.42 7.01
CA TYR A 168 16.40 -7.53 7.91
C TYR A 168 16.49 -8.91 7.26
N GLY A 169 16.81 -8.97 5.97
CA GLY A 169 16.77 -10.20 5.18
C GLY A 169 15.35 -10.58 4.80
N THR A 170 15.08 -10.63 3.49
CA THR A 170 13.74 -10.78 2.95
C THR A 170 13.69 -11.82 1.82
N MET A 171 12.57 -11.94 1.12
CA MET A 171 12.39 -12.88 0.01
C MET A 171 13.20 -12.44 -1.21
N HIS A 172 13.58 -13.41 -2.05
CA HIS A 172 14.31 -13.16 -3.30
C HIS A 172 13.63 -12.11 -4.17
N ASP A 173 12.33 -12.23 -4.38
CA ASP A 173 11.56 -11.29 -5.20
C ASP A 173 11.64 -9.82 -4.71
N VAL A 174 11.94 -9.59 -3.43
CA VAL A 174 12.10 -8.26 -2.85
C VAL A 174 13.56 -7.79 -2.90
N THR A 175 14.53 -8.73 -2.98
CA THR A 175 15.97 -8.43 -3.07
C THR A 175 16.48 -8.34 -4.49
N GLU A 176 15.75 -8.88 -5.47
CA GLU A 176 16.15 -8.88 -6.87
C GLU A 176 16.15 -7.47 -7.46
N GLY A 177 17.22 -7.10 -8.15
CA GLY A 177 17.37 -5.79 -8.79
C GLY A 177 17.46 -4.62 -7.80
N ARG A 178 17.39 -3.42 -8.34
CA ARG A 178 17.33 -2.18 -7.54
C ARG A 178 15.92 -1.96 -6.98
N ILE A 179 15.79 -1.15 -5.93
CA ILE A 179 14.50 -0.83 -5.29
C ILE A 179 13.56 -0.15 -6.29
N PHE A 180 14.09 0.79 -7.07
CA PHE A 180 13.33 1.49 -8.10
C PHE A 180 13.10 0.67 -9.38
N GLU A 181 13.66 -0.53 -9.49
CA GLU A 181 13.33 -1.52 -10.53
C GLU A 181 12.22 -2.48 -10.11
N GLN A 182 11.81 -2.48 -8.83
CA GLN A 182 10.65 -3.24 -8.39
C GLN A 182 9.40 -2.77 -9.16
N GLU A 183 8.74 -3.67 -9.89
CA GLU A 183 7.67 -3.33 -10.86
C GLU A 183 6.60 -2.38 -10.29
N GLN A 184 6.20 -2.56 -9.03
CA GLN A 184 5.21 -1.71 -8.37
C GLN A 184 5.72 -0.28 -8.17
N ILE A 185 6.98 -0.13 -7.76
CA ILE A 185 7.66 1.15 -7.53
C ILE A 185 7.96 1.83 -8.88
N ALA A 186 8.59 1.10 -9.80
CA ALA A 186 8.92 1.59 -11.15
C ALA A 186 7.67 2.13 -11.87
N ARG A 187 6.59 1.33 -11.89
CA ARG A 187 5.34 1.75 -12.53
C ARG A 187 4.72 2.98 -11.88
N ALA A 188 4.78 3.09 -10.56
CA ALA A 188 4.26 4.26 -9.85
C ALA A 188 5.08 5.52 -10.17
N ALA A 189 6.40 5.42 -10.23
CA ALA A 189 7.31 6.49 -10.66
C ALA A 189 7.03 6.91 -12.12
N ASP A 190 6.91 5.97 -13.05
CA ASP A 190 6.57 6.23 -14.46
C ASP A 190 5.23 6.98 -14.63
N LEU A 191 4.28 6.70 -13.73
CA LEU A 191 2.99 7.38 -13.71
C LEU A 191 3.02 8.76 -13.05
N GLY A 192 4.18 9.20 -12.56
CA GLY A 192 4.35 10.49 -11.87
C GLY A 192 3.62 10.55 -10.52
N ILE A 193 3.51 9.42 -9.81
CA ILE A 193 2.78 9.34 -8.53
C ILE A 193 3.63 9.85 -7.37
N GLY A 194 4.96 9.77 -7.51
CA GLY A 194 5.91 10.19 -6.48
C GLY A 194 7.34 10.29 -7.05
N VAL A 195 8.32 10.21 -6.15
CA VAL A 195 9.76 10.27 -6.50
C VAL A 195 10.14 9.16 -7.49
N ALA A 196 11.15 9.42 -8.32
CA ALA A 196 11.63 8.50 -9.35
C ALA A 196 12.98 7.85 -9.01
N SER A 197 13.62 8.27 -7.93
CA SER A 197 14.93 7.75 -7.53
C SER A 197 15.16 7.83 -6.01
N ALA A 198 16.10 7.02 -5.52
CA ALA A 198 16.52 7.04 -4.12
C ALA A 198 17.13 8.38 -3.71
N ALA A 199 17.78 9.11 -4.64
CA ALA A 199 18.40 10.40 -4.39
C ALA A 199 17.40 11.51 -4.01
N GLU A 200 16.12 11.32 -4.31
CA GLU A 200 15.04 12.26 -3.96
C GLU A 200 14.46 12.02 -2.56
N ILE A 201 14.89 10.95 -1.87
CA ILE A 201 14.38 10.56 -0.55
C ILE A 201 15.29 11.14 0.54
N HIS A 202 14.69 11.88 1.47
CA HIS A 202 15.38 12.40 2.63
C HIS A 202 14.78 11.80 3.92
N LEU A 203 15.59 11.04 4.66
CA LEU A 203 15.20 10.46 5.94
C LEU A 203 15.46 11.46 7.05
N VAL A 204 14.45 11.71 7.88
CA VAL A 204 14.53 12.62 9.02
C VAL A 204 14.19 11.84 10.29
N PRO A 205 15.18 11.27 10.99
CA PRO A 205 14.94 10.58 12.25
C PRO A 205 14.52 11.60 13.33
N LEU A 206 13.54 11.24 14.16
CA LEU A 206 12.99 12.10 15.19
C LEU A 206 13.54 11.79 16.60
N ASP A 207 14.23 10.66 16.75
CA ASP A 207 14.88 10.25 17.98
C ASP A 207 16.09 9.34 17.70
N THR A 208 16.87 9.03 18.73
CA THR A 208 18.09 8.22 18.60
C THR A 208 17.83 6.76 18.19
N GLY A 209 16.67 6.21 18.52
CA GLY A 209 16.27 4.88 18.05
C GLY A 209 16.02 4.88 16.53
N ALA A 210 15.38 5.91 16.03
CA ALA A 210 15.12 6.12 14.61
C ALA A 210 16.40 6.38 13.80
N GLU A 211 17.43 7.01 14.38
CA GLU A 211 18.74 7.24 13.72
C GLU A 211 19.40 5.93 13.24
N LEU A 212 19.39 4.89 14.08
CA LEU A 212 19.98 3.60 13.75
C LEU A 212 19.22 2.91 12.59
N ILE A 213 17.90 3.01 12.59
CA ILE A 213 17.06 2.44 11.55
C ILE A 213 17.19 3.26 10.25
N ALA A 214 17.22 4.58 10.35
CA ALA A 214 17.43 5.46 9.20
C ALA A 214 18.79 5.18 8.52
N ALA A 215 19.86 4.98 9.29
CA ALA A 215 21.17 4.62 8.75
C ALA A 215 21.14 3.29 7.95
N ARG A 216 20.44 2.26 8.47
CA ARG A 216 20.27 0.97 7.75
C ARG A 216 19.46 1.12 6.47
N ILE A 217 18.41 1.94 6.50
CA ILE A 217 17.59 2.24 5.32
C ILE A 217 18.44 2.97 4.29
N GLN A 218 19.21 3.99 4.72
CA GLN A 218 20.07 4.78 3.84
C GLN A 218 21.11 3.90 3.14
N GLU A 219 21.77 2.98 3.85
CA GLU A 219 22.71 2.03 3.26
C GLU A 219 22.09 1.23 2.11
N GLN A 220 20.83 0.78 2.25
CA GLN A 220 20.11 0.06 1.20
C GLN A 220 19.73 0.98 0.03
N LEU A 221 19.33 2.23 0.30
CA LEU A 221 19.00 3.20 -0.74
C LEU A 221 20.23 3.65 -1.53
N ASP A 222 21.39 3.74 -0.87
CA ASP A 222 22.66 4.12 -1.51
C ASP A 222 23.15 3.05 -2.51
N THR A 223 22.85 1.76 -2.25
CA THR A 223 23.13 0.67 -3.19
C THR A 223 22.24 0.70 -4.43
N ASP A 224 21.20 1.51 -4.42
CA ASP A 224 20.22 1.65 -5.51
C ASP A 224 20.60 2.76 -6.52
N GLN A 225 21.62 3.56 -6.21
CA GLN A 225 22.15 4.63 -7.07
C GLN A 225 23.17 4.06 -8.09
#